data_959be453e072796b85587220557e8150
#
_entry.id   959be453e072796b85587220557e8150
#
_cell.length_a   1.000
_cell.length_b   1.000
_cell.length_c   1.000
_cell.angle_alpha   90.00
_cell.angle_beta   90.00
_cell.angle_gamma   90.00
#
_symmetry.space_group_name_H-M   'P 1'
#
loop_
_entity.id
_entity.type
_entity.pdbx_description
1 polymer ?
#
loop_
_entity_poly.entity_id
_entity_poly.type
_entity_poly.pdbx_seq_one_letter_code
_entity_poly.pdbx_strand_id
1 'polypeptide(L)'
;MKELIKLAAAAALGAVASGTIVYAQGGATQPPKVRVALYRAAPGQQVALLRWLAGQDRVAAAAGVPVGQLYAHTDGDSWDYLAIDPATTPAQDAALDAAASKMGMPTGPASNLEFRKYIAVHTDTFAIGPVTPAQYLAMAGQQ
;
A
#
# COMPACT_ATOMS: atom_id res chain seq x y z
N MET A 1 -41.94 50.98 12.61
CA MET A 1 -40.81 50.85 11.67
C MET A 1 -40.31 49.42 11.77
N LYS A 2 -40.41 48.74 10.64
CA LYS A 2 -40.28 47.26 10.56
C LYS A 2 -38.83 46.91 10.28
N GLU A 3 -38.17 46.27 11.19
CA GLU A 3 -36.88 45.63 10.94
C GLU A 3 -37.08 44.16 10.60
N LEU A 4 -36.74 43.79 9.39
CA LEU A 4 -36.80 42.44 8.86
C LEU A 4 -35.53 41.67 9.31
N ILE A 5 -35.73 40.70 10.17
CA ILE A 5 -34.70 39.74 10.54
C ILE A 5 -34.57 38.74 9.38
N LYS A 6 -33.46 38.77 8.64
CA LYS A 6 -33.11 37.75 7.64
C LYS A 6 -32.45 36.57 8.35
N LEU A 7 -33.18 35.47 8.45
CA LEU A 7 -32.62 34.17 8.83
C LEU A 7 -31.75 33.67 7.67
N ALA A 8 -30.43 33.58 7.87
CA ALA A 8 -29.54 32.86 7.00
C ALA A 8 -29.46 31.41 7.48
N ALA A 9 -30.11 30.49 6.76
CA ALA A 9 -29.97 29.07 6.96
C ALA A 9 -28.65 28.61 6.32
N ALA A 10 -27.65 28.32 7.13
CA ALA A 10 -26.41 27.66 6.67
C ALA A 10 -26.72 26.17 6.55
N ALA A 11 -26.93 25.70 5.33
CA ALA A 11 -26.94 24.27 5.00
C ALA A 11 -25.49 23.77 4.98
N ALA A 12 -25.04 23.08 6.02
CA ALA A 12 -23.79 22.34 6.03
C ALA A 12 -23.98 21.07 5.19
N LEU A 13 -23.57 21.13 3.93
CA LEU A 13 -23.42 19.95 3.08
C LEU A 13 -22.16 19.19 3.54
N GLY A 14 -22.37 18.11 4.30
CA GLY A 14 -21.33 17.15 4.59
C GLY A 14 -20.89 16.45 3.31
N ALA A 15 -19.76 16.85 2.76
CA ALA A 15 -19.10 16.12 1.69
C ALA A 15 -18.51 14.84 2.28
N VAL A 16 -19.18 13.70 2.09
CA VAL A 16 -18.58 12.38 2.23
C VAL A 16 -17.59 12.26 1.09
N ALA A 17 -16.32 12.48 1.38
CA ALA A 17 -15.24 12.21 0.44
C ALA A 17 -15.11 10.69 0.30
N SER A 18 -15.95 10.10 -0.54
CA SER A 18 -15.67 8.78 -1.11
C SER A 18 -14.43 8.93 -1.95
N GLY A 19 -13.31 8.39 -1.46
CA GLY A 19 -12.04 8.38 -2.18
C GLY A 19 -12.11 7.52 -3.43
N THR A 20 -12.81 7.98 -4.44
CA THR A 20 -12.61 7.51 -5.82
C THR A 20 -11.27 8.04 -6.25
N ILE A 21 -10.29 7.14 -6.41
CA ILE A 21 -9.05 7.45 -7.10
C ILE A 21 -9.44 7.75 -8.55
N VAL A 22 -9.70 9.02 -8.84
CA VAL A 22 -9.88 9.50 -10.22
C VAL A 22 -8.48 9.54 -10.83
N TYR A 23 -8.14 8.54 -11.61
CA TYR A 23 -6.99 8.63 -12.50
C TYR A 23 -7.32 9.71 -13.52
N ALA A 24 -6.75 10.90 -13.35
CA ALA A 24 -6.84 11.96 -14.35
C ALA A 24 -6.25 11.43 -15.66
N GLN A 25 -7.08 11.29 -16.68
CA GLN A 25 -6.65 11.04 -18.05
C GLN A 25 -6.02 12.33 -18.58
N GLY A 26 -4.73 12.47 -18.37
CA GLY A 26 -3.97 13.62 -18.83
C GLY A 26 -2.50 13.25 -19.03
N GLY A 27 -2.12 12.97 -20.29
CA GLY A 27 -0.75 12.66 -20.70
C GLY A 27 -0.32 11.25 -20.31
N ALA A 28 0.25 10.50 -21.23
CA ALA A 28 0.70 9.11 -21.03
C ALA A 28 1.89 9.04 -20.03
N THR A 29 1.63 9.31 -18.77
CA THR A 29 2.57 8.98 -17.70
C THR A 29 2.55 7.46 -17.55
N GLN A 30 3.73 6.85 -17.61
CA GLN A 30 3.84 5.41 -17.37
C GLN A 30 3.18 5.07 -16.02
N PRO A 31 2.39 3.99 -15.96
CA PRO A 31 1.80 3.56 -14.71
C PRO A 31 2.90 3.28 -13.67
N PRO A 32 2.60 3.50 -12.38
CA PRO A 32 3.59 3.33 -11.34
C PRO A 32 4.10 1.89 -11.29
N LYS A 33 5.40 1.74 -11.01
CA LYS A 33 5.99 0.46 -10.66
C LYS A 33 5.62 0.13 -9.22
N VAL A 34 5.16 -1.10 -9.02
CA VAL A 34 4.77 -1.63 -7.70
C VAL A 34 5.49 -2.94 -7.44
N ARG A 35 5.68 -3.27 -6.17
CA ARG A 35 6.04 -4.60 -5.72
C ARG A 35 4.76 -5.35 -5.37
N VAL A 36 4.59 -6.53 -5.89
CA VAL A 36 3.50 -7.45 -5.54
C VAL A 36 4.11 -8.61 -4.76
N ALA A 37 3.68 -8.80 -3.52
CA ALA A 37 4.17 -9.83 -2.64
C ALA A 37 3.05 -10.79 -2.21
N LEU A 38 3.30 -12.08 -2.28
CA LEU A 38 2.41 -13.13 -1.77
C LEU A 38 3.02 -13.74 -0.51
N TYR A 39 2.20 -13.93 0.51
CA TYR A 39 2.61 -14.51 1.77
C TYR A 39 1.73 -15.72 2.13
N ARG A 40 2.40 -16.80 2.55
CA ARG A 40 1.78 -17.87 3.33
C ARG A 40 2.45 -17.88 4.70
N ALA A 41 1.66 -17.68 5.75
CA ALA A 41 2.17 -17.73 7.11
C ALA A 41 2.65 -19.14 7.47
N ALA A 42 3.64 -19.24 8.31
CA ALA A 42 3.97 -20.50 8.95
C ALA A 42 2.81 -20.97 9.86
N PRO A 43 2.62 -22.27 10.08
CA PRO A 43 1.54 -22.77 10.92
C PRO A 43 1.47 -22.04 12.27
N GLY A 44 0.31 -21.47 12.60
CA GLY A 44 0.07 -20.70 13.82
C GLY A 44 0.67 -19.29 13.85
N GLN A 45 1.31 -18.82 12.78
CA GLN A 45 1.98 -17.53 12.75
C GLN A 45 1.21 -16.41 12.02
N GLN A 46 -0.03 -16.64 11.64
CA GLN A 46 -0.83 -15.66 10.88
C GLN A 46 -0.92 -14.30 11.57
N VAL A 47 -1.21 -14.31 12.88
CA VAL A 47 -1.31 -13.07 13.67
C VAL A 47 0.06 -12.42 13.86
N ALA A 48 1.12 -13.20 14.05
CA ALA A 48 2.47 -12.68 14.18
C ALA A 48 2.96 -12.05 12.86
N LEU A 49 2.66 -12.67 11.73
CA LEU A 49 2.93 -12.12 10.41
C LEU A 49 2.21 -10.78 10.20
N LEU A 50 0.91 -10.70 10.51
CA LEU A 50 0.16 -9.45 10.40
C LEU A 50 0.72 -8.35 11.29
N ARG A 51 1.15 -8.68 12.52
CA ARG A 51 1.81 -7.71 13.40
C ARG A 51 3.15 -7.23 12.84
N TRP A 52 3.89 -8.12 12.22
CA TRP A 52 5.13 -7.77 11.52
C TRP A 52 4.85 -6.80 10.37
N LEU A 53 3.92 -7.13 9.47
CA LEU A 53 3.53 -6.28 8.34
C LEU A 53 3.03 -4.91 8.81
N ALA A 54 2.14 -4.87 9.82
CA ALA A 54 1.71 -3.62 10.43
C ALA A 54 2.86 -2.82 11.09
N GLY A 55 3.92 -3.50 11.52
CA GLY A 55 5.18 -2.89 11.95
C GLY A 55 5.87 -2.17 10.81
N GLN A 56 5.98 -2.83 9.64
CA GLN A 56 6.56 -2.23 8.44
C GLN A 56 5.76 -1.00 7.96
N ASP A 57 4.42 -1.06 8.02
CA ASP A 57 3.56 0.09 7.69
C ASP A 57 3.86 1.30 8.58
N ARG A 58 4.06 1.09 9.89
CA ARG A 58 4.45 2.18 10.81
C ARG A 58 5.83 2.74 10.49
N VAL A 59 6.78 1.90 10.10
CA VAL A 59 8.10 2.33 9.64
C VAL A 59 7.98 3.17 8.39
N ALA A 60 7.19 2.72 7.40
CA ALA A 60 6.94 3.46 6.16
C ALA A 60 6.33 4.83 6.45
N ALA A 61 5.30 4.89 7.29
CA ALA A 61 4.67 6.15 7.69
C ALA A 61 5.68 7.10 8.40
N ALA A 62 6.52 6.58 9.29
CA ALA A 62 7.56 7.36 9.98
C ALA A 62 8.66 7.86 9.02
N ALA A 63 8.93 7.13 7.94
CA ALA A 63 9.89 7.50 6.91
C ALA A 63 9.29 8.43 5.83
N GLY A 64 7.98 8.74 5.88
CA GLY A 64 7.27 9.49 4.83
C GLY A 64 7.16 8.73 3.51
N VAL A 65 7.24 7.40 3.55
CA VAL A 65 7.07 6.51 2.39
C VAL A 65 5.62 6.06 2.33
N PRO A 66 4.97 6.06 1.14
CA PRO A 66 3.61 5.58 1.02
C PRO A 66 3.47 4.11 1.45
N VAL A 67 2.42 3.84 2.23
CA VAL A 67 2.04 2.47 2.63
C VAL A 67 1.29 1.80 1.49
N GLY A 68 1.51 0.51 1.30
CA GLY A 68 0.85 -0.30 0.29
C GLY A 68 -0.56 -0.74 0.68
N GLN A 69 -1.09 -1.68 -0.09
CA GLN A 69 -2.40 -2.29 0.14
C GLN A 69 -2.21 -3.77 0.48
N LEU A 70 -2.94 -4.25 1.48
CA LEU A 70 -2.97 -5.66 1.85
C LEU A 70 -4.33 -6.25 1.52
N TYR A 71 -4.34 -7.40 0.85
CA TYR A 71 -5.51 -8.22 0.60
C TYR A 71 -5.38 -9.52 1.39
N ALA A 72 -6.41 -9.83 2.20
CA ALA A 72 -6.50 -11.09 2.90
C ALA A 72 -7.26 -12.10 2.04
N HIS A 73 -6.75 -13.32 1.97
CA HIS A 73 -7.40 -14.42 1.27
C HIS A 73 -8.67 -14.85 2.00
N THR A 74 -9.75 -15.09 1.27
CA THR A 74 -11.04 -15.50 1.86
C THR A 74 -11.48 -16.88 1.42
N ASP A 75 -11.08 -17.32 0.23
CA ASP A 75 -11.46 -18.61 -0.33
C ASP A 75 -10.49 -19.04 -1.44
N GLY A 76 -10.28 -20.36 -1.62
CA GLY A 76 -9.37 -20.92 -2.63
C GLY A 76 -8.07 -21.45 -2.04
N ASP A 77 -6.99 -21.50 -2.83
CA ASP A 77 -5.73 -22.12 -2.43
C ASP A 77 -4.55 -21.13 -2.39
N SER A 78 -3.55 -21.53 -1.65
CA SER A 78 -2.11 -21.31 -1.73
C SER A 78 -1.49 -20.07 -1.06
N TRP A 79 -2.20 -19.01 -0.71
CA TRP A 79 -1.64 -17.85 0.00
C TRP A 79 -2.60 -17.32 1.08
N ASP A 80 -2.08 -16.63 2.08
CA ASP A 80 -2.90 -15.99 3.12
C ASP A 80 -3.09 -14.51 2.84
N TYR A 81 -2.04 -13.83 2.35
CA TYR A 81 -2.06 -12.40 2.09
C TYR A 81 -1.35 -12.05 0.78
N LEU A 82 -1.86 -11.02 0.11
CA LEU A 82 -1.23 -10.35 -1.02
C LEU A 82 -1.03 -8.89 -0.67
N ALA A 83 0.20 -8.39 -0.81
CA ALA A 83 0.49 -6.97 -0.68
C ALA A 83 0.85 -6.35 -2.03
N ILE A 84 0.41 -5.11 -2.25
CA ILE A 84 0.81 -4.29 -3.39
C ILE A 84 1.39 -3.00 -2.83
N ASP A 85 2.71 -2.89 -2.89
CA ASP A 85 3.45 -1.76 -2.35
C ASP A 85 4.02 -0.89 -3.48
N PRO A 86 4.07 0.43 -3.33
CA PRO A 86 4.84 1.28 -4.23
C PRO A 86 6.31 0.83 -4.29
N ALA A 87 6.91 0.81 -5.48
CA ALA A 87 8.35 0.58 -5.59
C ALA A 87 9.10 1.76 -4.96
N THR A 88 10.07 1.46 -4.13
CA THR A 88 10.90 2.45 -3.43
C THR A 88 12.13 2.85 -4.25
N THR A 89 12.66 4.01 -3.93
CA THR A 89 13.97 4.47 -4.41
C THR A 89 15.05 4.17 -3.36
N PRO A 90 16.35 4.14 -3.73
CA PRO A 90 17.42 3.95 -2.74
C PRO A 90 17.41 4.97 -1.58
N ALA A 91 16.96 6.19 -1.83
CA ALA A 91 16.82 7.21 -0.78
C ALA A 91 15.68 6.87 0.20
N GLN A 92 14.56 6.34 -0.32
CA GLN A 92 13.45 5.86 0.51
C GLN A 92 13.83 4.61 1.30
N ASP A 93 14.59 3.69 0.70
CA ASP A 93 15.09 2.49 1.40
C ASP A 93 15.99 2.90 2.58
N ALA A 94 16.89 3.86 2.39
CA ALA A 94 17.71 4.39 3.48
C ALA A 94 16.88 5.08 4.57
N ALA A 95 15.80 5.79 4.20
CA ALA A 95 14.89 6.41 5.16
C ALA A 95 14.09 5.36 5.96
N LEU A 96 13.67 4.28 5.31
CA LEU A 96 13.00 3.14 5.96
C LEU A 96 13.93 2.48 6.99
N ASP A 97 15.17 2.18 6.62
CA ASP A 97 16.17 1.60 7.54
C ASP A 97 16.44 2.51 8.75
N ALA A 98 16.56 3.81 8.52
CA ALA A 98 16.74 4.78 9.59
C ALA A 98 15.52 4.86 10.54
N ALA A 99 14.30 4.82 9.98
CA ALA A 99 13.08 4.82 10.76
C ALA A 99 12.92 3.51 11.56
N ALA A 100 13.17 2.35 10.94
CA ALA A 100 13.14 1.06 11.60
C ALA A 100 14.12 0.99 12.79
N SER A 101 15.35 1.44 12.59
CA SER A 101 16.37 1.52 13.64
C SER A 101 15.93 2.39 14.82
N LYS A 102 15.34 3.56 14.57
CA LYS A 102 14.80 4.47 15.59
C LYS A 102 13.66 3.84 16.39
N MET A 103 12.91 2.95 15.76
CA MET A 103 11.80 2.22 16.39
C MET A 103 12.23 0.92 17.06
N GLY A 104 13.54 0.62 17.08
CA GLY A 104 14.09 -0.62 17.65
C GLY A 104 13.75 -1.86 16.84
N MET A 105 13.36 -1.70 15.57
CA MET A 105 13.09 -2.82 14.68
C MET A 105 14.37 -3.27 13.97
N PRO A 106 14.50 -4.57 13.67
CA PRO A 106 15.67 -5.07 12.96
C PRO A 106 15.70 -4.55 11.52
N THR A 107 16.91 -4.31 11.00
CA THR A 107 17.17 -3.88 9.63
C THR A 107 18.11 -4.85 8.91
N GLY A 108 18.18 -4.76 7.58
CA GLY A 108 19.07 -5.56 6.76
C GLY A 108 18.90 -7.07 6.97
N PRO A 109 19.99 -7.85 7.09
CA PRO A 109 19.92 -9.31 7.26
C PRO A 109 19.14 -9.73 8.51
N ALA A 110 19.19 -8.97 9.62
CA ALA A 110 18.44 -9.28 10.83
C ALA A 110 16.94 -9.19 10.63
N SER A 111 16.47 -8.22 9.84
CA SER A 111 15.06 -8.10 9.44
C SER A 111 14.60 -9.34 8.65
N ASN A 112 15.41 -9.80 7.70
CA ASN A 112 15.12 -11.00 6.93
C ASN A 112 15.03 -12.27 7.79
N LEU A 113 15.93 -12.43 8.76
CA LEU A 113 15.90 -13.57 9.69
C LEU A 113 14.66 -13.52 10.58
N GLU A 114 14.29 -12.33 11.06
CA GLU A 114 13.08 -12.16 11.87
C GLU A 114 11.83 -12.50 11.07
N PHE A 115 11.70 -11.94 9.86
CA PHE A 115 10.57 -12.19 8.96
C PHE A 115 10.36 -13.69 8.67
N ARG A 116 11.44 -14.44 8.44
CA ARG A 116 11.36 -15.89 8.16
C ARG A 116 10.74 -16.71 9.27
N LYS A 117 10.64 -16.21 10.49
CA LYS A 117 9.95 -16.90 11.59
C LYS A 117 8.42 -16.95 11.38
N TYR A 118 7.89 -16.05 10.59
CA TYR A 118 6.44 -15.87 10.42
C TYR A 118 5.89 -16.47 9.14
N ILE A 119 6.76 -16.81 8.18
CA ILE A 119 6.36 -17.26 6.84
C ILE A 119 6.75 -18.71 6.55
N ALA A 120 5.86 -19.43 5.87
CA ALA A 120 6.15 -20.70 5.21
C ALA A 120 6.58 -20.48 3.76
N VAL A 121 5.91 -19.54 3.06
CA VAL A 121 6.21 -19.18 1.67
C VAL A 121 6.12 -17.66 1.53
N HIS A 122 7.06 -17.09 0.80
CA HIS A 122 7.05 -15.71 0.35
C HIS A 122 7.60 -15.63 -1.06
N THR A 123 6.88 -14.92 -1.91
CA THR A 123 7.36 -14.54 -3.24
C THR A 123 7.02 -13.08 -3.48
N ASP A 124 7.91 -12.34 -4.13
CA ASP A 124 7.65 -11.01 -4.60
C ASP A 124 8.09 -10.82 -6.05
N THR A 125 7.49 -9.86 -6.71
CA THR A 125 7.80 -9.46 -8.07
C THR A 125 7.51 -7.99 -8.27
N PHE A 126 8.05 -7.41 -9.33
CA PHE A 126 7.69 -6.06 -9.75
C PHE A 126 6.66 -6.12 -10.87
N ALA A 127 5.67 -5.24 -10.76
CA ALA A 127 4.63 -5.02 -11.76
C ALA A 127 4.50 -3.52 -12.06
N ILE A 128 3.78 -3.21 -13.13
CA ILE A 128 3.29 -1.86 -13.42
C ILE A 128 1.78 -1.86 -13.31
N GLY A 129 1.21 -0.83 -12.72
CA GLY A 129 -0.25 -0.76 -12.59
C GLY A 129 -0.72 0.07 -11.39
N PRO A 130 -2.07 0.16 -11.26
CA PRO A 130 -3.08 -0.60 -12.01
C PRO A 130 -3.23 -0.15 -13.46
N VAL A 131 -3.46 -1.11 -14.36
CA VAL A 131 -3.76 -0.89 -15.78
C VAL A 131 -4.86 -1.84 -16.25
N THR A 132 -5.65 -1.41 -17.23
CA THR A 132 -6.55 -2.31 -17.94
C THR A 132 -5.83 -3.05 -19.07
N PRO A 133 -6.35 -4.20 -19.55
CA PRO A 133 -5.78 -4.87 -20.71
C PRO A 133 -5.63 -3.96 -21.95
N ALA A 134 -6.61 -3.09 -22.19
CA ALA A 134 -6.56 -2.14 -23.31
C ALA A 134 -5.43 -1.11 -23.15
N GLN A 135 -5.24 -0.58 -21.93
CA GLN A 135 -4.13 0.32 -21.63
C GLN A 135 -2.78 -0.37 -21.80
N TYR A 136 -2.66 -1.62 -21.33
CA TYR A 136 -1.42 -2.38 -21.48
C TYR A 136 -1.10 -2.68 -22.95
N LEU A 137 -2.11 -3.05 -23.76
CA LEU A 137 -1.95 -3.25 -25.20
C LEU A 137 -1.50 -1.95 -25.91
N ALA A 138 -2.10 -0.82 -25.55
CA ALA A 138 -1.70 0.47 -26.11
C ALA A 138 -0.24 0.83 -25.78
N MET A 139 0.21 0.53 -24.56
CA MET A 139 1.62 0.72 -24.15
C MET A 139 2.58 -0.20 -24.91
N ALA A 140 2.13 -1.40 -25.27
CA ALA A 140 2.91 -2.34 -26.07
C ALA A 140 2.90 -2.03 -27.58
N GLY A 141 2.21 -0.96 -28.00
CA GLY A 141 2.08 -0.58 -29.43
C GLY A 141 1.20 -1.53 -30.25
N GLN A 142 0.34 -2.29 -29.58
CA GLN A 142 -0.61 -3.23 -30.20
C GLN A 142 -2.03 -2.66 -30.06
N GLN A 143 -2.48 -1.97 -31.08
CA GLN A 143 -3.87 -1.46 -31.17
C GLN A 143 -4.62 -2.23 -32.24
#